data_3c07ae8816aab81d67da82718600f44f
#
_entry.id   3c07ae8816aab81d67da82718600f44f
#
_cell.length_a   1.000
_cell.length_b   1.000
_cell.length_c   1.000
_cell.angle_alpha   90.00
_cell.angle_beta   90.00
_cell.angle_gamma   90.00
#
_symmetry.space_group_name_H-M   'P 1'
#
loop_
_entity.id
_entity.type
_entity.pdbx_description
1 polymer ?
#
loop_
_entity_poly.entity_id
_entity_poly.type
_entity_poly.pdbx_seq_one_letter_code
_entity_poly.pdbx_strand_id
1 'polypeptide(L)' 'EKTNIVISKEIRRYKKSTTIVRGLQDRTDIESITRELKTKIGTGGTYKEGQIVLQGDHRESVKSLLISKGFNEKSIEIM' A
#
# COMPACT_ATOMS: atom_id res chain seq x y z
N GLU A 1 -6.23 -12.10 16.10
CA GLU A 1 -6.59 -10.79 15.61
C GLU A 1 -6.64 -10.73 14.10
N LYS A 2 -7.57 -9.96 13.55
CA LYS A 2 -7.75 -9.95 12.11
C LYS A 2 -6.73 -9.05 11.43
N THR A 3 -6.26 -9.51 10.27
CA THR A 3 -5.44 -8.69 9.40
C THR A 3 -6.34 -7.68 8.70
N ASN A 4 -6.02 -6.40 8.84
CA ASN A 4 -6.82 -5.33 8.25
C ASN A 4 -6.24 -4.79 6.96
N ILE A 5 -4.94 -4.92 6.78
CA ILE A 5 -4.25 -4.35 5.63
C ILE A 5 -3.48 -5.47 4.94
N VAL A 6 -3.68 -5.58 3.63
CA VAL A 6 -2.98 -6.59 2.83
C VAL A 6 -2.17 -5.87 1.77
N ILE A 7 -0.88 -6.18 1.72
CA ILE A 7 0.03 -5.64 0.72
C ILE A 7 0.44 -6.79 -0.19
N SER A 8 0.19 -6.64 -1.48
CA SER A 8 0.49 -7.69 -2.44
C SER A 8 1.17 -7.12 -3.68
N LYS A 9 1.76 -8.00 -4.45
CA LYS A 9 2.40 -7.64 -5.71
C LYS A 9 1.61 -8.27 -6.86
N GLU A 10 1.36 -7.48 -7.90
CA GLU A 10 0.77 -7.98 -9.13
C GLU A 10 1.69 -7.66 -10.29
N ILE A 11 1.72 -8.55 -11.27
CA ILE A 11 2.42 -8.30 -12.52
C ILE A 11 1.38 -7.80 -13.52
N ARG A 12 1.56 -6.58 -13.99
CA ARG A 12 0.65 -5.96 -14.93
C ARG A 12 1.24 -5.99 -16.33
N ARG A 13 0.63 -5.24 -17.25
CA ARG A 13 1.07 -5.18 -18.63
C ARG A 13 2.58 -5.01 -18.73
N TYR A 14 3.16 -5.64 -19.73
CA TYR A 14 4.59 -5.52 -20.02
C TYR A 14 5.45 -6.01 -18.87
N LYS A 15 4.92 -6.95 -18.09
CA LYS A 15 5.65 -7.59 -17.00
C LYS A 15 6.09 -6.59 -15.92
N LYS A 16 5.33 -5.51 -15.75
CA LYS A 16 5.67 -4.52 -14.74
C LYS A 16 5.06 -4.91 -13.41
N SER A 17 5.87 -4.86 -12.37
CA SER A 17 5.41 -5.12 -11.01
C SER A 17 4.60 -3.94 -10.49
N THR A 18 3.58 -4.24 -9.69
CA THR A 18 2.73 -3.25 -9.09
C THR A 18 2.44 -3.68 -7.66
N THR A 19 2.52 -2.73 -6.73
CA THR A 19 2.20 -2.98 -5.33
C THR A 19 0.77 -2.57 -5.06
N ILE A 20 -0.01 -3.46 -4.48
CA ILE A 20 -1.43 -3.21 -4.18
C ILE A 20 -1.60 -3.22 -2.67
N VAL A 21 -2.21 -2.17 -2.14
CA VAL A 21 -2.50 -2.07 -0.70
C VAL A 21 -4.01 -2.04 -0.52
N ARG A 22 -4.53 -3.00 0.22
CA ARG A 22 -5.96 -3.14 0.49
C ARG A 22 -6.21 -3.00 1.99
N GLY A 23 -7.47 -2.70 2.33
CA GLY A 23 -7.87 -2.64 3.73
C GLY A 23 -7.92 -1.25 4.31
N LEU A 24 -7.65 -0.23 3.51
CA LEU A 24 -7.66 1.14 3.97
C LEU A 24 -8.86 1.94 3.43
N GLN A 25 -9.79 1.27 2.77
CA GLN A 25 -10.87 1.97 2.05
C GLN A 25 -11.81 2.71 2.99
N ASP A 26 -11.88 2.31 4.25
CA ASP A 26 -12.79 2.95 5.20
C ASP A 26 -12.17 4.14 5.89
N ARG A 27 -10.90 4.43 5.63
CA ARG A 27 -10.24 5.56 6.28
C ARG A 27 -10.55 6.85 5.53
N THR A 28 -10.83 7.89 6.29
CA THR A 28 -11.12 9.19 5.68
C THR A 28 -9.85 9.86 5.16
N ASP A 29 -8.67 9.42 5.60
CA ASP A 29 -7.40 10.01 5.20
C ASP A 29 -6.67 9.15 4.14
N ILE A 30 -7.43 8.33 3.40
CA ILE A 30 -6.81 7.40 2.44
C ILE A 30 -6.02 8.13 1.36
N GLU A 31 -6.50 9.28 0.90
CA GLU A 31 -5.79 10.03 -0.12
C GLU A 31 -4.48 10.61 0.40
N SER A 32 -4.49 11.04 1.65
CA SER A 32 -3.28 11.54 2.29
C SER A 32 -2.26 10.43 2.45
N ILE A 33 -2.70 9.25 2.85
CA ILE A 33 -1.83 8.09 2.99
C ILE A 33 -1.22 7.74 1.63
N THR A 34 -2.05 7.73 0.58
CA THR A 34 -1.57 7.41 -0.75
C THR A 34 -0.48 8.38 -1.19
N ARG A 35 -0.72 9.68 -0.98
CA ARG A 35 0.26 10.69 -1.36
C ARG A 35 1.55 10.52 -0.59
N GLU A 36 1.45 10.24 0.69
CA GLU A 36 2.64 10.08 1.53
C GLU A 36 3.45 8.86 1.09
N LEU A 37 2.79 7.76 0.78
CA LEU A 37 3.49 6.58 0.31
C LEU A 37 4.22 6.87 -0.99
N LYS A 38 3.56 7.56 -1.92
CA LYS A 38 4.20 7.89 -3.19
C LYS A 38 5.43 8.77 -2.97
N THR A 39 5.30 9.76 -2.11
CA THR A 39 6.39 10.69 -1.86
C THR A 39 7.55 10.01 -1.16
N LYS A 40 7.28 9.26 -0.13
CA LYS A 40 8.35 8.65 0.67
C LYS A 40 9.07 7.54 -0.08
N ILE A 41 8.35 6.78 -0.87
CA ILE A 41 8.96 5.70 -1.66
C ILE A 41 9.57 6.25 -2.94
N GLY A 42 9.04 7.37 -3.44
CA GLY A 42 9.55 7.95 -4.68
C GLY A 42 9.00 7.25 -5.90
N THR A 43 7.72 6.92 -5.89
CA THR A 43 7.11 6.17 -6.98
C THR A 43 5.79 6.80 -7.38
N GLY A 44 5.32 6.44 -8.56
CA GLY A 44 3.99 6.82 -9.02
C GLY A 44 2.94 5.86 -8.49
N GLY A 45 1.71 6.30 -8.49
CA GLY A 45 0.63 5.45 -8.04
C GLY A 45 -0.67 6.22 -7.91
N THR A 46 -1.72 5.51 -7.52
CA THR A 46 -3.03 6.10 -7.39
C THR A 46 -3.85 5.31 -6.39
N TYR A 47 -4.91 5.93 -5.90
CA TYR A 47 -5.93 5.24 -5.12
C TYR A 47 -7.12 5.00 -6.04
N LYS A 48 -7.58 3.76 -6.10
CA LYS A 48 -8.64 3.39 -7.03
C LYS A 48 -9.40 2.20 -6.49
N GLU A 49 -10.72 2.33 -6.43
CA GLU A 49 -11.62 1.22 -6.10
C GLU A 49 -11.24 0.54 -4.79
N GLY A 50 -10.94 1.34 -3.79
CA GLY A 50 -10.61 0.81 -2.46
C GLY A 50 -9.20 0.31 -2.30
N GLN A 51 -8.36 0.52 -3.30
CA GLN A 51 -6.98 0.03 -3.27
C GLN A 51 -6.01 1.15 -3.58
N ILE A 52 -4.84 1.09 -2.94
CA ILE A 52 -3.72 1.93 -3.33
C ILE A 52 -2.87 1.11 -4.28
N VAL A 53 -2.57 1.67 -5.45
CA VAL A 53 -1.81 1.00 -6.49
C VAL A 53 -0.53 1.80 -6.70
N LEU A 54 0.62 1.17 -6.45
CA LEU A 54 1.92 1.82 -6.59
C LEU A 54 2.72 1.10 -7.67
N GLN A 55 3.45 1.87 -8.46
CA GLN A 55 4.31 1.29 -9.50
C GLN A 55 5.54 0.69 -8.85
N GLY A 56 5.89 -0.52 -9.27
CA GLY A 56 7.04 -1.22 -8.75
C GLY A 56 6.70 -2.13 -7.58
N ASP A 57 7.68 -2.90 -7.13
CA ASP A 57 7.52 -3.79 -5.98
C ASP A 57 8.06 -3.11 -4.75
N HIS A 58 7.17 -2.60 -3.91
CA HIS A 58 7.55 -1.84 -2.73
C HIS A 58 6.86 -2.38 -1.47
N ARG A 59 6.63 -3.69 -1.43
CA ARG A 59 5.85 -4.27 -0.35
C ARG A 59 6.47 -4.02 1.03
N GLU A 60 7.77 -4.21 1.15
CA GLU A 60 8.42 -4.00 2.45
C GLU A 60 8.46 -2.52 2.83
N SER A 61 8.72 -1.65 1.85
CA SER A 61 8.74 -0.22 2.11
C SER A 61 7.38 0.28 2.57
N VAL A 62 6.31 -0.20 1.93
CA VAL A 62 4.96 0.18 2.33
C VAL A 62 4.68 -0.26 3.75
N LYS A 63 5.04 -1.50 4.09
CA LYS A 63 4.81 -1.99 5.44
C LYS A 63 5.54 -1.14 6.46
N SER A 64 6.81 -0.85 6.21
CA SER A 64 7.61 -0.03 7.14
C SER A 64 6.99 1.35 7.33
N LEU A 65 6.55 1.97 6.25
CA LEU A 65 5.96 3.30 6.34
C LEU A 65 4.64 3.28 7.11
N LEU A 66 3.82 2.26 6.89
CA LEU A 66 2.55 2.17 7.62
C LEU A 66 2.81 1.97 9.11
N ILE A 67 3.79 1.15 9.47
CA ILE A 67 4.14 0.97 10.87
C ILE A 67 4.60 2.29 11.48
N SER A 68 5.42 3.04 10.75
CA SER A 68 5.91 4.32 11.27
C SER A 68 4.79 5.35 11.44
N LYS A 69 3.67 5.18 10.73
CA LYS A 69 2.52 6.06 10.87
C LYS A 69 1.61 5.63 12.03
N GLY A 70 1.92 4.54 12.70
CA GLY A 70 1.14 4.10 13.83
C GLY A 70 0.28 2.87 13.60
N PHE A 71 0.33 2.29 12.42
CA PHE A 71 -0.41 1.06 12.16
C PHE A 71 0.25 -0.11 12.88
N ASN A 72 -0.56 -1.00 13.39
CA ASN A 72 -0.05 -2.18 14.11
C ASN A 72 0.53 -3.17 13.10
N GLU A 73 1.76 -3.60 13.35
CA GLU A 73 2.40 -4.57 12.47
C GLU A 73 1.58 -5.83 12.30
N LYS A 74 0.90 -6.26 13.36
CA LYS A 74 0.09 -7.46 13.30
C LYS A 74 -1.15 -7.31 12.44
N SER A 75 -1.51 -6.08 12.11
CA SER A 75 -2.64 -5.81 11.22
C SER A 75 -2.24 -5.73 9.77
N ILE A 76 -0.97 -5.93 9.46
CA ILE A 76 -0.45 -5.80 8.10
C ILE A 76 0.08 -7.15 7.65
N GLU A 77 -0.41 -7.60 6.50
CA GLU A 77 0.05 -8.85 5.91
C GLU A 77 0.63 -8.58 4.54
N ILE A 78 1.79 -9.18 4.26
CA ILE A 78 2.40 -9.13 2.92
C ILE A 78 2.17 -10.47 2.25
N MET A 79 1.62 -10.42 1.04
CA MET A 79 1.34 -11.64 0.27
C MET A 79 2.30 -11.80 -0.89
#